data_1c4c508222b858d80aad3eff5d970de4
#
_entry.id   1c4c508222b858d80aad3eff5d970de4
#
_cell.length_a   1.000
_cell.length_b   1.000
_cell.length_c   1.000
_cell.angle_alpha   90.00
_cell.angle_beta   90.00
_cell.angle_gamma   90.00
#
_symmetry.space_group_name_H-M   'P 1'
#
loop_
_entity.id
_entity.type
_entity.pdbx_description
1 polymer ?
#
loop_
_entity_poly.entity_id
_entity_poly.type
_entity_poly.pdbx_seq_one_letter_code
_entity_poly.pdbx_strand_id
1 'polypeptide(L)'
;MTRKAPDTLGDLRGPIHEEMAHAHDFDTRDPLFGLHRHDLSGPRLERRTVLRLLAAAGALSTTHLLSSMTPRPAAAAGGTLRAGWSGVGEFRTLDPAQINQVLLFQIASNVLSGLTHIDPSLVAQGDLATDWTINDDGTEYTFNLREGVTFHNGDKFTADDVLFTYQRSKDPEKSIHSRVLANVVDVEKLSDHKVKIKLGAPQASFLVKTLERSSGRAMTIVSRGGLEQLGTSQYGLTPVGTGPFRVTDHQMGQAITLERFDGYYDSSRPKLDKIIIQPIIDPEPLAAALEAGDIQITGGNPLPPELIDRFEANSDLVVNSVPGPGFQSVWMNPWIEPFMVTDFNKPVDELMKEKGFKVRLAIAKAMDRDRYIKQAHFGRAIPGYGTINPAMGFYFDKSLAETSNQRFDLEEARRLLAEGGYPNGEGFPTLKILHTPSTRRDCQVIKNILKTNLNIEIELDTKDFPVLIDQFDKMDWQLCRLGSGGDFDPDDGVVDWMQTSSKFNGRERDKDKYAFGFFSDAEVDQLVDEQTRTADLEKRKAMVQKVNKITSDKVASAFLYHPIDIVVHRKEVNFPAESQIPGLVDMDRVTVS
;
A
#
# COMPACT_ATOMS: atom_id res chain seq x y z
N MET A 1 44.25 -27.40 -47.02
CA MET A 1 43.84 -26.29 -47.88
C MET A 1 42.99 -25.34 -47.07
N THR A 2 43.62 -24.29 -46.64
CA THR A 2 43.11 -23.19 -45.82
C THR A 2 42.27 -22.26 -46.69
N ARG A 3 41.08 -21.86 -46.23
CA ARG A 3 40.42 -20.64 -46.69
C ARG A 3 40.03 -19.78 -45.50
N LYS A 4 40.66 -18.60 -45.43
CA LYS A 4 40.37 -17.47 -44.58
C LYS A 4 38.98 -16.91 -44.86
N ALA A 5 38.25 -16.53 -43.81
CA ALA A 5 37.10 -15.64 -43.88
C ALA A 5 37.57 -14.18 -43.80
N PRO A 6 36.88 -13.22 -44.43
CA PRO A 6 37.26 -11.81 -44.36
C PRO A 6 36.65 -11.09 -43.17
N ASP A 7 37.49 -10.26 -42.53
CA ASP A 7 37.13 -9.20 -41.65
C ASP A 7 36.32 -8.11 -42.38
N THR A 8 35.13 -7.77 -41.89
CA THR A 8 34.54 -6.43 -41.99
C THR A 8 33.40 -6.32 -40.99
N LEU A 9 33.67 -5.81 -39.82
CA LEU A 9 32.66 -5.15 -38.98
C LEU A 9 33.10 -3.71 -38.77
N GLY A 10 32.48 -2.85 -39.59
CA GLY A 10 32.63 -1.41 -39.54
C GLY A 10 32.01 -0.85 -38.28
N ASP A 11 32.72 0.06 -37.75
CA ASP A 11 32.44 0.99 -36.67
C ASP A 11 31.07 1.66 -36.83
N LEU A 12 30.12 1.37 -35.93
CA LEU A 12 28.92 2.15 -35.69
C LEU A 12 28.87 2.58 -34.23
N ARG A 13 29.82 3.44 -33.87
CA ARG A 13 29.71 4.27 -32.65
C ARG A 13 29.19 5.63 -33.06
N GLY A 14 27.89 5.83 -33.00
CA GLY A 14 27.26 7.15 -32.97
C GLY A 14 27.30 7.73 -31.55
N PRO A 15 27.33 9.06 -31.38
CA PRO A 15 27.59 9.72 -30.12
C PRO A 15 26.31 9.86 -29.28
N ILE A 16 26.17 9.03 -28.23
CA ILE A 16 25.15 9.19 -27.18
C ILE A 16 25.84 9.15 -25.79
N HIS A 17 26.87 9.95 -25.61
CA HIS A 17 27.54 10.03 -24.31
C HIS A 17 28.11 11.42 -24.00
N GLU A 18 27.37 12.50 -24.34
CA GLU A 18 27.84 13.85 -23.99
C GLU A 18 26.75 14.82 -23.49
N GLU A 19 25.60 14.33 -23.03
CA GLU A 19 24.53 15.22 -22.55
C GLU A 19 24.06 14.98 -21.10
N MET A 20 24.82 14.26 -20.26
CA MET A 20 24.50 14.09 -18.82
C MET A 20 25.67 14.40 -17.89
N ALA A 21 26.49 15.39 -18.23
CA ALA A 21 27.59 15.83 -17.38
C ALA A 21 27.56 17.34 -17.02
N HIS A 22 26.40 17.98 -17.08
CA HIS A 22 26.23 19.37 -16.61
C HIS A 22 24.96 19.56 -15.81
N ALA A 23 24.93 19.00 -14.61
CA ALA A 23 23.95 19.36 -13.61
C ALA A 23 24.59 19.21 -12.22
N HIS A 24 25.43 20.14 -11.84
CA HIS A 24 25.79 20.44 -10.45
C HIS A 24 26.86 21.56 -10.40
N ASP A 25 26.39 22.77 -10.70
CA ASP A 25 26.99 23.98 -10.12
C ASP A 25 25.84 24.90 -9.75
N PHE A 26 25.37 24.78 -8.51
CA PHE A 26 24.50 25.77 -7.91
C PHE A 26 25.35 27.01 -7.61
N ASP A 27 25.34 27.99 -8.52
CA ASP A 27 25.84 29.32 -8.27
C ASP A 27 24.97 29.98 -7.18
N THR A 28 25.56 30.18 -6.00
CA THR A 28 24.95 30.85 -4.84
C THR A 28 24.72 32.35 -5.06
N ARG A 29 24.70 32.83 -6.31
CA ARG A 29 24.46 34.21 -6.72
C ARG A 29 23.19 34.42 -7.50
N ASP A 30 22.14 33.61 -7.29
CA ASP A 30 20.83 33.88 -7.86
C ASP A 30 20.19 35.10 -7.18
N PRO A 31 19.80 36.14 -7.93
CA PRO A 31 19.26 37.41 -7.37
C PRO A 31 17.88 37.28 -6.74
N LEU A 32 17.27 36.09 -6.70
CA LEU A 32 15.97 35.83 -6.05
C LEU A 32 16.06 35.59 -4.53
N PHE A 33 17.25 35.48 -3.93
CA PHE A 33 17.42 35.33 -2.48
C PHE A 33 17.88 36.60 -1.74
N GLY A 34 17.88 37.74 -2.42
CA GLY A 34 18.19 39.04 -1.85
C GLY A 34 16.98 39.68 -1.19
N LEU A 35 16.46 39.15 -0.12
CA LEU A 35 15.55 39.89 0.77
C LEU A 35 16.37 40.94 1.54
N HIS A 36 16.52 42.10 0.95
CA HIS A 36 16.95 43.32 1.66
C HIS A 36 15.94 43.61 2.77
N ARG A 37 16.45 43.72 4.02
CA ARG A 37 15.74 44.35 5.12
C ARG A 37 15.33 45.74 4.72
N HIS A 38 14.10 45.91 4.27
CA HIS A 38 13.50 47.23 4.16
C HIS A 38 13.05 47.69 5.54
N ASP A 39 13.55 48.86 5.87
CA ASP A 39 13.24 49.69 7.05
C ASP A 39 11.71 49.83 7.22
N LEU A 40 11.16 49.34 8.33
CA LEU A 40 9.75 49.42 8.69
C LEU A 40 9.43 50.78 9.30
N SER A 41 9.67 51.87 8.61
CA SER A 41 9.24 53.23 8.99
C SER A 41 8.09 53.71 8.09
N GLY A 42 6.99 52.95 8.04
CA GLY A 42 5.71 53.41 7.50
C GLY A 42 4.76 53.90 8.60
N PRO A 43 3.82 54.82 8.31
CA PRO A 43 2.95 55.41 9.34
C PRO A 43 2.08 54.34 10.01
N ARG A 44 2.15 54.25 11.32
CA ARG A 44 1.31 53.39 12.18
C ARG A 44 -0.15 53.80 12.01
N LEU A 45 -0.95 52.96 11.36
CA LEU A 45 -2.41 53.11 11.37
C LEU A 45 -2.94 52.95 12.77
N GLU A 46 -3.63 53.98 13.31
CA GLU A 46 -4.24 53.97 14.61
C GLU A 46 -5.31 52.87 14.69
N ARG A 47 -5.38 52.17 15.83
CA ARG A 47 -6.35 51.10 16.13
C ARG A 47 -7.79 51.45 15.77
N ARG A 48 -8.16 52.73 15.84
CA ARG A 48 -9.49 53.26 15.47
C ARG A 48 -9.77 53.17 13.98
N THR A 49 -8.76 53.30 13.10
CA THR A 49 -8.90 53.25 11.64
C THR A 49 -9.09 51.84 11.17
N VAL A 50 -8.41 50.86 11.78
CA VAL A 50 -8.58 49.42 11.50
C VAL A 50 -9.98 48.91 11.92
N LEU A 51 -10.47 49.38 13.07
CA LEU A 51 -11.83 49.02 13.55
C LEU A 51 -12.94 49.67 12.70
N ARG A 52 -12.72 50.84 12.12
CA ARG A 52 -13.67 51.46 11.16
C ARG A 52 -13.69 50.76 9.81
N LEU A 53 -12.57 50.24 9.34
CA LEU A 53 -12.50 49.46 8.09
C LEU A 53 -13.15 48.09 8.26
N LEU A 54 -13.03 47.44 9.42
CA LEU A 54 -13.71 46.16 9.74
C LEU A 54 -15.22 46.36 9.91
N ALA A 55 -15.67 47.48 10.46
CA ALA A 55 -17.10 47.79 10.57
C ALA A 55 -17.74 48.15 9.20
N ALA A 56 -16.99 48.75 8.27
CA ALA A 56 -17.47 49.00 6.90
C ALA A 56 -17.56 47.74 6.04
N ALA A 57 -16.70 46.76 6.26
CA ALA A 57 -16.75 45.45 5.58
C ALA A 57 -17.92 44.57 6.09
N GLY A 58 -18.34 44.73 7.35
CA GLY A 58 -19.46 43.98 7.93
C GLY A 58 -20.86 44.48 7.52
N ALA A 59 -20.99 45.69 6.96
CA ALA A 59 -22.28 46.27 6.61
C ALA A 59 -22.73 46.01 5.16
N LEU A 60 -21.89 45.39 4.33
CA LEU A 60 -22.20 45.08 2.93
C LEU A 60 -22.63 43.62 2.69
N SER A 61 -22.69 42.77 3.70
CA SER A 61 -23.00 41.35 3.57
C SER A 61 -24.36 40.89 4.13
N THR A 62 -25.24 41.83 4.55
CA THR A 62 -26.53 41.46 5.17
C THR A 62 -27.78 41.68 4.31
N THR A 63 -27.67 42.06 3.05
CA THR A 63 -28.83 42.37 2.20
C THR A 63 -29.14 41.37 1.07
N HIS A 64 -28.46 40.20 1.02
CA HIS A 64 -28.79 39.17 0.01
C HIS A 64 -29.13 37.77 0.58
N LEU A 65 -29.57 37.67 1.85
CA LEU A 65 -29.91 36.40 2.50
C LEU A 65 -31.41 36.25 2.86
N LEU A 66 -32.29 36.98 2.19
CA LEU A 66 -33.74 36.87 2.47
C LEU A 66 -34.56 36.72 1.17
N SER A 67 -34.26 35.74 0.33
CA SER A 67 -35.18 35.27 -0.69
C SER A 67 -34.85 33.85 -1.13
N SER A 68 -35.53 32.92 -0.54
CA SER A 68 -35.99 31.58 -0.94
C SER A 68 -35.99 30.59 0.23
N MET A 69 -36.79 30.86 1.25
CA MET A 69 -37.29 29.79 2.13
C MET A 69 -38.47 29.10 1.46
N THR A 70 -38.21 28.25 0.48
CA THR A 70 -39.11 27.14 0.21
C THR A 70 -38.76 26.03 1.20
N PRO A 71 -39.72 25.43 1.92
CA PRO A 71 -39.41 24.27 2.75
C PRO A 71 -38.98 23.15 1.84
N ARG A 72 -37.67 22.85 1.87
CA ARG A 72 -37.12 21.63 1.30
C ARG A 72 -37.71 20.47 2.12
N PRO A 73 -38.23 19.38 1.49
CA PRO A 73 -38.58 18.19 2.25
C PRO A 73 -37.36 17.78 3.05
N ALA A 74 -37.53 17.44 4.32
CA ALA A 74 -36.48 16.96 5.20
C ALA A 74 -35.87 15.70 4.57
N ALA A 75 -34.85 15.89 3.77
CA ALA A 75 -33.94 14.82 3.40
C ALA A 75 -33.24 14.41 4.72
N ALA A 76 -33.27 13.12 5.01
CA ALA A 76 -32.55 12.53 6.13
C ALA A 76 -31.12 13.11 6.17
N ALA A 77 -30.71 13.61 7.34
CA ALA A 77 -29.51 14.40 7.52
C ALA A 77 -28.24 13.69 7.00
N GLY A 78 -27.86 14.01 5.78
CA GLY A 78 -26.54 13.73 5.22
C GLY A 78 -25.64 14.90 5.56
N GLY A 79 -24.68 14.72 6.45
CA GLY A 79 -23.77 15.78 6.88
C GLY A 79 -22.61 16.02 5.89
N THR A 80 -21.84 17.07 6.15
CA THR A 80 -20.55 17.29 5.49
C THR A 80 -19.44 16.72 6.35
N LEU A 81 -18.63 15.80 5.79
CA LEU A 81 -17.44 15.26 6.41
C LEU A 81 -16.20 16.05 5.91
N ARG A 82 -15.37 16.51 6.84
CA ARG A 82 -14.06 17.09 6.54
C ARG A 82 -12.98 16.10 6.91
N ALA A 83 -12.19 15.67 5.91
CA ALA A 83 -11.13 14.68 6.07
C ALA A 83 -9.75 15.32 5.84
N GLY A 84 -8.80 15.04 6.72
CA GLY A 84 -7.39 15.36 6.53
C GLY A 84 -6.63 14.17 5.97
N TRP A 85 -5.92 14.36 4.85
CA TRP A 85 -5.16 13.30 4.18
C TRP A 85 -3.67 13.52 4.34
N SER A 86 -2.99 12.63 5.06
CA SER A 86 -1.54 12.70 5.28
C SER A 86 -0.74 12.08 4.12
N GLY A 87 0.52 12.47 4.00
CA GLY A 87 1.47 11.85 3.07
C GLY A 87 1.35 12.27 1.61
N VAL A 88 0.38 13.10 1.25
CA VAL A 88 0.21 13.67 -0.10
C VAL A 88 0.05 15.18 0.03
N GLY A 89 0.90 15.95 -0.67
CA GLY A 89 0.82 17.42 -0.69
C GLY A 89 -0.11 17.94 -1.78
N GLU A 90 -0.28 17.18 -2.85
CA GLU A 90 -1.12 17.54 -3.99
C GLU A 90 -1.85 16.32 -4.54
N PHE A 91 -3.13 16.44 -4.74
CA PHE A 91 -3.93 15.44 -5.44
C PHE A 91 -3.89 15.74 -6.95
N ARG A 92 -2.82 15.28 -7.64
CA ARG A 92 -2.56 15.67 -9.03
C ARG A 92 -3.53 15.05 -10.03
N THR A 93 -3.99 13.85 -9.77
CA THR A 93 -4.93 13.16 -10.67
C THR A 93 -5.68 12.07 -9.92
N LEU A 94 -6.94 11.90 -10.28
CA LEU A 94 -7.80 10.76 -9.90
C LEU A 94 -8.12 9.86 -11.10
N ASP A 95 -7.42 10.05 -12.24
CA ASP A 95 -7.53 9.15 -13.39
C ASP A 95 -6.88 7.80 -13.05
N PRO A 96 -7.64 6.68 -13.00
CA PRO A 96 -7.10 5.39 -12.58
C PRO A 96 -5.96 4.88 -13.46
N ALA A 97 -5.89 5.29 -14.71
CA ALA A 97 -4.79 4.94 -15.61
C ALA A 97 -3.47 5.65 -15.28
N GLN A 98 -3.50 6.71 -14.47
CA GLN A 98 -2.34 7.57 -14.15
C GLN A 98 -1.99 7.62 -12.66
N ILE A 99 -2.86 7.11 -11.78
CA ILE A 99 -2.59 7.05 -10.33
C ILE A 99 -1.49 6.04 -10.06
N ASN A 100 -0.42 6.47 -9.37
CA ASN A 100 0.69 5.62 -8.94
C ASN A 100 0.82 5.49 -7.41
N GLN A 101 -0.06 6.13 -6.65
CA GLN A 101 -0.05 6.15 -5.19
C GLN A 101 -1.34 5.55 -4.62
N VAL A 102 -1.22 4.61 -3.68
CA VAL A 102 -2.37 3.99 -3.00
C VAL A 102 -3.28 5.04 -2.36
N LEU A 103 -2.69 6.11 -1.80
CA LEU A 103 -3.43 7.19 -1.14
C LEU A 103 -4.43 7.90 -2.08
N LEU A 104 -4.13 7.99 -3.37
CA LEU A 104 -5.05 8.56 -4.38
C LEU A 104 -6.14 7.56 -4.78
N PHE A 105 -5.82 6.25 -4.78
CA PHE A 105 -6.84 5.22 -4.98
C PHE A 105 -7.85 5.19 -3.84
N GLN A 106 -7.45 5.44 -2.59
CA GLN A 106 -8.38 5.59 -1.46
C GLN A 106 -9.44 6.69 -1.71
N ILE A 107 -9.06 7.78 -2.39
CA ILE A 107 -10.00 8.84 -2.77
C ILE A 107 -10.82 8.42 -4.00
N ALA A 108 -10.14 7.92 -5.04
CA ALA A 108 -10.75 7.57 -6.31
C ALA A 108 -11.79 6.44 -6.18
N SER A 109 -11.61 5.50 -5.24
CA SER A 109 -12.55 4.40 -4.96
C SER A 109 -13.93 4.87 -4.48
N ASN A 110 -14.03 6.10 -3.95
CA ASN A 110 -15.32 6.71 -3.61
C ASN A 110 -16.04 7.34 -4.82
N VAL A 111 -15.36 7.49 -5.96
CA VAL A 111 -15.85 8.15 -7.18
C VAL A 111 -16.02 7.17 -8.34
N LEU A 112 -15.17 6.17 -8.40
CA LEU A 112 -15.10 5.18 -9.48
C LEU A 112 -15.52 3.80 -8.96
N SER A 113 -15.93 2.91 -9.86
CA SER A 113 -16.25 1.51 -9.58
C SER A 113 -15.43 0.56 -10.43
N GLY A 114 -15.24 -0.67 -9.95
CA GLY A 114 -14.70 -1.80 -10.71
C GLY A 114 -15.79 -2.76 -11.16
N LEU A 115 -15.42 -3.85 -11.81
CA LEU A 115 -16.34 -4.98 -11.99
C LEU A 115 -16.58 -5.68 -10.65
N THR A 116 -15.57 -5.72 -9.81
CA THR A 116 -15.62 -6.27 -8.46
C THR A 116 -15.18 -5.24 -7.42
N HIS A 117 -15.52 -5.49 -6.16
CA HIS A 117 -14.92 -4.88 -4.99
C HIS A 117 -14.49 -5.98 -4.03
N ILE A 118 -13.73 -5.66 -3.00
CA ILE A 118 -13.34 -6.59 -1.95
C ILE A 118 -14.11 -6.30 -0.66
N ASP A 119 -14.38 -7.35 0.10
CA ASP A 119 -14.91 -7.22 1.45
C ASP A 119 -13.79 -7.01 2.50
N PRO A 120 -14.11 -6.77 3.78
CA PRO A 120 -13.10 -6.60 4.82
C PRO A 120 -12.18 -7.81 5.04
N SER A 121 -12.53 -8.99 4.50
CA SER A 121 -11.69 -10.19 4.52
C SER A 121 -10.84 -10.34 3.25
N LEU A 122 -10.84 -9.33 2.37
CA LEU A 122 -10.16 -9.26 1.08
C LEU A 122 -10.67 -10.31 0.06
N VAL A 123 -11.93 -10.72 0.17
CA VAL A 123 -12.57 -11.61 -0.80
C VAL A 123 -13.36 -10.81 -1.82
N ALA A 124 -13.20 -11.14 -3.11
CA ALA A 124 -13.89 -10.46 -4.20
C ALA A 124 -15.42 -10.62 -4.12
N GLN A 125 -16.12 -9.52 -4.22
CA GLN A 125 -17.57 -9.38 -4.26
C GLN A 125 -17.99 -8.65 -5.55
N GLY A 126 -19.27 -8.76 -5.95
CA GLY A 126 -19.78 -8.02 -7.11
C GLY A 126 -19.88 -6.51 -6.86
N ASP A 127 -19.44 -5.70 -7.85
CA ASP A 127 -19.64 -4.24 -7.91
C ASP A 127 -20.48 -3.90 -9.16
N LEU A 128 -19.86 -3.48 -10.27
CA LEU A 128 -20.59 -3.31 -11.54
C LEU A 128 -20.93 -4.65 -12.21
N ALA A 129 -20.23 -5.73 -11.90
CA ALA A 129 -20.71 -7.08 -12.16
C ALA A 129 -21.56 -7.56 -10.98
N THR A 130 -22.73 -8.17 -11.26
CA THR A 130 -23.59 -8.78 -10.23
C THR A 130 -23.10 -10.15 -9.82
N ASP A 131 -22.58 -10.89 -10.78
CA ASP A 131 -22.06 -12.24 -10.64
C ASP A 131 -21.15 -12.59 -11.83
N TRP A 132 -20.45 -13.72 -11.74
CA TRP A 132 -19.62 -14.26 -12.83
C TRP A 132 -19.53 -15.77 -12.79
N THR A 133 -19.16 -16.33 -13.92
CA THR A 133 -18.78 -17.75 -14.06
C THR A 133 -17.36 -17.86 -14.58
N ILE A 134 -16.65 -18.90 -14.13
CA ILE A 134 -15.28 -19.21 -14.54
C ILE A 134 -15.34 -20.58 -15.22
N ASN A 135 -14.68 -20.75 -16.38
CA ASN A 135 -14.56 -22.06 -17.01
C ASN A 135 -13.65 -23.00 -16.19
N ASP A 136 -13.69 -24.29 -16.52
CA ASP A 136 -12.95 -25.32 -15.78
C ASP A 136 -11.42 -25.07 -15.76
N ASP A 137 -10.90 -24.46 -16.82
CA ASP A 137 -9.47 -24.17 -16.96
C ASP A 137 -9.04 -22.87 -16.24
N GLY A 138 -9.98 -22.09 -15.68
CA GLY A 138 -9.68 -20.82 -15.01
C GLY A 138 -9.21 -19.69 -15.93
N THR A 139 -9.41 -19.81 -17.23
CA THR A 139 -8.93 -18.87 -18.26
C THR A 139 -10.00 -17.99 -18.88
N GLU A 140 -11.28 -18.32 -18.70
CA GLU A 140 -12.40 -17.50 -19.19
C GLU A 140 -13.34 -17.13 -18.05
N TYR A 141 -13.57 -15.83 -17.90
CA TYR A 141 -14.51 -15.24 -16.95
C TYR A 141 -15.66 -14.61 -17.72
N THR A 142 -16.89 -15.01 -17.40
CA THR A 142 -18.10 -14.39 -17.99
C THR A 142 -18.86 -13.64 -16.89
N PHE A 143 -18.93 -12.32 -17.03
CA PHE A 143 -19.57 -11.42 -16.07
C PHE A 143 -20.95 -10.99 -16.55
N ASN A 144 -21.94 -11.04 -15.65
CA ASN A 144 -23.21 -10.36 -15.81
C ASN A 144 -23.08 -8.96 -15.21
N LEU A 145 -23.33 -7.92 -16.01
CA LEU A 145 -23.20 -6.54 -15.60
C LEU A 145 -24.52 -6.02 -15.02
N ARG A 146 -24.42 -5.15 -14.03
CA ARG A 146 -25.55 -4.51 -13.38
C ARG A 146 -26.29 -3.62 -14.37
N GLU A 147 -27.60 -3.82 -14.50
CA GLU A 147 -28.46 -3.01 -15.34
C GLU A 147 -28.88 -1.71 -14.64
N GLY A 148 -29.18 -0.68 -15.41
CA GLY A 148 -29.72 0.61 -14.92
C GLY A 148 -28.68 1.51 -14.24
N VAL A 149 -27.40 1.15 -14.24
CA VAL A 149 -26.31 2.01 -13.71
C VAL A 149 -26.07 3.18 -14.66
N THR A 150 -25.89 4.37 -14.09
CA THR A 150 -25.50 5.57 -14.82
C THR A 150 -24.19 6.14 -14.28
N PHE A 151 -23.40 6.74 -15.15
CA PHE A 151 -22.28 7.57 -14.79
C PHE A 151 -22.75 8.91 -14.20
N HIS A 152 -21.85 9.64 -13.54
CA HIS A 152 -22.13 10.95 -12.95
C HIS A 152 -22.63 12.01 -13.93
N ASN A 153 -22.34 11.86 -15.22
CA ASN A 153 -22.82 12.74 -16.31
C ASN A 153 -24.17 12.29 -16.90
N GLY A 154 -24.75 11.18 -16.40
CA GLY A 154 -26.03 10.62 -16.85
C GLY A 154 -25.92 9.60 -17.98
N ASP A 155 -24.75 9.35 -18.54
CA ASP A 155 -24.54 8.28 -19.53
C ASP A 155 -24.81 6.92 -18.89
N LYS A 156 -25.34 5.97 -19.67
CA LYS A 156 -25.60 4.60 -19.21
C LYS A 156 -24.30 3.79 -19.21
N PHE A 157 -24.06 3.03 -18.15
CA PHE A 157 -23.00 2.04 -18.11
C PHE A 157 -23.39 0.79 -18.89
N THR A 158 -22.51 0.33 -19.76
CA THR A 158 -22.68 -0.89 -20.57
C THR A 158 -21.36 -1.63 -20.74
N ALA A 159 -21.43 -2.78 -21.39
CA ALA A 159 -20.25 -3.57 -21.80
C ALA A 159 -19.26 -2.80 -22.69
N ASP A 160 -19.74 -1.77 -23.41
CA ASP A 160 -18.85 -0.94 -24.24
C ASP A 160 -17.86 -0.14 -23.40
N ASP A 161 -18.25 0.28 -22.17
CA ASP A 161 -17.36 0.98 -21.24
C ASP A 161 -16.28 0.04 -20.66
N VAL A 162 -16.62 -1.23 -20.47
CA VAL A 162 -15.65 -2.26 -20.06
C VAL A 162 -14.61 -2.46 -21.16
N LEU A 163 -15.04 -2.61 -22.42
CA LEU A 163 -14.15 -2.74 -23.57
C LEU A 163 -13.27 -1.49 -23.74
N PHE A 164 -13.86 -0.31 -23.63
CA PHE A 164 -13.14 0.96 -23.72
C PHE A 164 -12.07 1.07 -22.63
N THR A 165 -12.44 0.76 -21.37
CA THR A 165 -11.50 0.77 -20.25
C THR A 165 -10.34 -0.20 -20.49
N TYR A 166 -10.62 -1.42 -20.94
CA TYR A 166 -9.60 -2.40 -21.28
C TYR A 166 -8.65 -1.90 -22.37
N GLN A 167 -9.18 -1.40 -23.49
CA GLN A 167 -8.38 -0.89 -24.60
C GLN A 167 -7.48 0.26 -24.18
N ARG A 168 -8.01 1.19 -23.36
CA ARG A 168 -7.26 2.30 -22.82
C ARG A 168 -6.15 1.85 -21.87
N SER A 169 -6.48 0.95 -20.97
CA SER A 169 -5.56 0.50 -19.91
C SER A 169 -4.47 -0.43 -20.42
N LYS A 170 -4.72 -1.16 -21.50
CA LYS A 170 -3.72 -2.02 -22.16
C LYS A 170 -2.67 -1.22 -22.94
N ASP A 171 -3.00 -0.01 -23.34
CA ASP A 171 -2.12 0.88 -24.10
C ASP A 171 -1.08 1.52 -23.17
N PRO A 172 0.24 1.22 -23.30
CA PRO A 172 1.27 1.76 -22.42
C PRO A 172 1.49 3.27 -22.58
N GLU A 173 0.99 3.90 -23.67
CA GLU A 173 1.02 5.35 -23.84
C GLU A 173 -0.10 6.04 -23.05
N LYS A 174 -1.16 5.32 -22.69
CA LYS A 174 -2.33 5.84 -21.99
C LYS A 174 -2.40 5.44 -20.52
N SER A 175 -1.76 4.32 -20.15
CA SER A 175 -1.82 3.78 -18.80
C SER A 175 -0.47 3.29 -18.31
N ILE A 176 -0.08 3.74 -17.11
CA ILE A 176 1.09 3.22 -16.41
C ILE A 176 0.89 1.79 -15.89
N HIS A 177 -0.35 1.30 -15.90
CA HIS A 177 -0.74 -0.03 -15.41
C HIS A 177 -0.89 -1.08 -16.51
N SER A 178 -0.51 -0.78 -17.75
CA SER A 178 -0.68 -1.69 -18.91
C SER A 178 -0.11 -3.10 -18.68
N ARG A 179 0.95 -3.23 -17.90
CA ARG A 179 1.56 -4.51 -17.54
C ARG A 179 0.66 -5.41 -16.67
N VAL A 180 -0.26 -4.84 -15.89
CA VAL A 180 -1.22 -5.61 -15.08
C VAL A 180 -2.15 -6.42 -15.98
N LEU A 181 -2.41 -5.92 -17.20
CA LEU A 181 -3.23 -6.59 -18.22
C LEU A 181 -2.45 -7.52 -19.15
N ALA A 182 -1.18 -7.82 -18.88
CA ALA A 182 -0.36 -8.67 -19.75
C ALA A 182 -0.96 -10.06 -19.96
N ASN A 183 -1.64 -10.61 -18.95
CA ASN A 183 -2.31 -11.91 -19.02
C ASN A 183 -3.71 -11.84 -19.65
N VAL A 184 -4.31 -10.65 -19.86
CA VAL A 184 -5.61 -10.49 -20.51
C VAL A 184 -5.40 -10.53 -22.03
N VAL A 185 -5.88 -11.59 -22.67
CA VAL A 185 -5.75 -11.81 -24.11
C VAL A 185 -6.85 -11.06 -24.85
N ASP A 186 -8.09 -11.14 -24.33
CA ASP A 186 -9.27 -10.59 -25.02
C ASP A 186 -10.36 -10.19 -24.03
N VAL A 187 -11.15 -9.18 -24.42
CA VAL A 187 -12.39 -8.78 -23.75
C VAL A 187 -13.49 -8.69 -24.80
N GLU A 188 -14.47 -9.58 -24.72
CA GLU A 188 -15.55 -9.76 -25.67
C GLU A 188 -16.87 -9.26 -25.11
N LYS A 189 -17.57 -8.38 -25.84
CA LYS A 189 -18.95 -7.99 -25.53
C LYS A 189 -19.89 -9.09 -26.02
N LEU A 190 -20.60 -9.74 -25.11
CA LEU A 190 -21.64 -10.73 -25.43
C LEU A 190 -23.02 -10.08 -25.58
N SER A 191 -23.29 -9.04 -24.80
CA SER A 191 -24.49 -8.18 -24.88
C SER A 191 -24.18 -6.83 -24.20
N ASP A 192 -25.15 -5.91 -24.14
CA ASP A 192 -24.97 -4.64 -23.43
C ASP A 192 -24.68 -4.83 -21.93
N HIS A 193 -25.11 -5.94 -21.34
CA HIS A 193 -24.93 -6.25 -19.92
C HIS A 193 -24.23 -7.60 -19.69
N LYS A 194 -23.36 -8.01 -20.64
CA LYS A 194 -22.59 -9.24 -20.47
C LYS A 194 -21.26 -9.15 -21.20
N VAL A 195 -20.16 -9.42 -20.48
CA VAL A 195 -18.81 -9.45 -21.05
C VAL A 195 -18.11 -10.76 -20.72
N LYS A 196 -17.24 -11.18 -21.63
CA LYS A 196 -16.32 -12.29 -21.40
C LYS A 196 -14.89 -11.76 -21.42
N ILE A 197 -14.09 -12.14 -20.43
CA ILE A 197 -12.67 -11.82 -20.37
C ILE A 197 -11.87 -13.12 -20.47
N LYS A 198 -10.91 -13.16 -21.41
CA LYS A 198 -10.03 -14.30 -21.64
C LYS A 198 -8.62 -14.00 -21.15
N LEU A 199 -8.06 -14.94 -20.42
CA LEU A 199 -6.71 -14.90 -19.90
C LEU A 199 -5.82 -15.87 -20.69
N GLY A 200 -4.53 -15.54 -20.82
CA GLY A 200 -3.53 -16.42 -21.43
C GLY A 200 -3.16 -17.60 -20.53
N ALA A 201 -3.32 -17.46 -19.23
CA ALA A 201 -3.14 -18.49 -18.21
C ALA A 201 -4.09 -18.23 -17.02
N PRO A 202 -4.46 -19.26 -16.25
CA PRO A 202 -5.26 -19.08 -15.04
C PRO A 202 -4.58 -18.08 -14.09
N GLN A 203 -5.38 -17.21 -13.45
CA GLN A 203 -4.89 -16.21 -12.50
C GLN A 203 -5.89 -16.06 -11.35
N ALA A 204 -5.59 -16.68 -10.23
CA ALA A 204 -6.49 -16.70 -9.08
C ALA A 204 -6.73 -15.31 -8.47
N SER A 205 -5.74 -14.41 -8.54
CA SER A 205 -5.83 -13.03 -8.07
C SER A 205 -6.57 -12.08 -9.03
N PHE A 206 -7.03 -12.56 -10.20
CA PHE A 206 -7.57 -11.72 -11.27
C PHE A 206 -8.71 -10.81 -10.81
N LEU A 207 -9.66 -11.35 -10.05
CA LEU A 207 -10.82 -10.59 -9.55
C LEU A 207 -10.41 -9.48 -8.59
N VAL A 208 -9.40 -9.73 -7.75
CA VAL A 208 -8.94 -8.78 -6.72
C VAL A 208 -7.92 -7.79 -7.30
N LYS A 209 -6.91 -8.27 -8.06
CA LYS A 209 -5.81 -7.42 -8.52
C LYS A 209 -6.11 -6.63 -9.79
N THR A 210 -7.02 -7.10 -10.63
CA THR A 210 -7.25 -6.52 -11.96
C THR A 210 -8.57 -5.77 -12.05
N LEU A 211 -9.63 -6.30 -11.44
CA LEU A 211 -11.00 -5.83 -11.65
C LEU A 211 -11.57 -5.03 -10.47
N GLU A 212 -10.91 -5.08 -9.33
CA GLU A 212 -11.35 -4.38 -8.12
C GLU A 212 -11.02 -2.88 -8.21
N ARG A 213 -11.92 -2.02 -7.71
CA ARG A 213 -11.88 -0.55 -7.87
C ARG A 213 -10.70 0.15 -7.19
N SER A 214 -10.17 -0.39 -6.09
CA SER A 214 -9.11 0.24 -5.29
C SER A 214 -7.74 -0.43 -5.44
N SER A 215 -7.70 -1.73 -5.78
CA SER A 215 -6.47 -2.46 -6.08
C SER A 215 -6.29 -2.77 -7.57
N GLY A 216 -7.40 -2.94 -8.27
CA GLY A 216 -7.46 -3.35 -9.68
C GLY A 216 -7.11 -2.28 -10.70
N ARG A 217 -6.43 -1.28 -10.31
CA ARG A 217 -5.90 -0.08 -11.01
C ARG A 217 -6.09 -0.05 -12.52
N ALA A 218 -5.94 -1.20 -13.20
CA ALA A 218 -6.02 -1.31 -14.65
C ALA A 218 -7.45 -1.35 -15.19
N MET A 219 -8.42 -1.89 -14.43
CA MET A 219 -9.80 -2.10 -14.89
C MET A 219 -10.84 -1.37 -14.03
N THR A 220 -10.44 -0.32 -13.32
CA THR A 220 -11.38 0.64 -12.74
C THR A 220 -12.10 1.36 -13.89
N ILE A 221 -13.43 1.25 -13.92
CA ILE A 221 -14.23 1.61 -15.11
C ILE A 221 -14.26 3.12 -15.34
N VAL A 222 -13.95 3.51 -16.57
CA VAL A 222 -13.84 4.89 -17.04
C VAL A 222 -15.01 5.19 -17.98
N SER A 223 -15.72 6.30 -17.76
CA SER A 223 -16.72 6.80 -18.72
C SER A 223 -16.02 7.24 -20.02
N ARG A 224 -16.36 6.57 -21.13
CA ARG A 224 -15.87 6.97 -22.45
C ARG A 224 -16.33 8.39 -22.80
N GLY A 225 -17.62 8.67 -22.68
CA GLY A 225 -18.18 9.98 -23.00
C GLY A 225 -17.60 11.09 -22.11
N GLY A 226 -17.45 10.81 -20.81
CA GLY A 226 -16.83 11.75 -19.87
C GLY A 226 -15.37 12.07 -20.22
N LEU A 227 -14.58 11.07 -20.58
CA LEU A 227 -13.17 11.28 -20.97
C LEU A 227 -13.03 12.01 -22.30
N GLU A 228 -13.86 11.67 -23.31
CA GLU A 228 -13.88 12.36 -24.61
C GLU A 228 -14.29 13.82 -24.48
N GLN A 229 -15.25 14.12 -23.60
CA GLN A 229 -15.73 15.48 -23.35
C GLN A 229 -14.71 16.35 -22.61
N LEU A 230 -14.08 15.81 -21.56
CA LEU A 230 -13.20 16.57 -20.66
C LEU A 230 -11.73 16.58 -21.12
N GLY A 231 -11.31 15.57 -21.87
CA GLY A 231 -9.90 15.29 -22.13
C GLY A 231 -9.16 14.78 -20.88
N THR A 232 -8.02 14.13 -21.07
CA THR A 232 -7.29 13.41 -20.02
C THR A 232 -6.95 14.29 -18.81
N SER A 233 -6.48 15.52 -19.04
CA SER A 233 -6.06 16.41 -17.94
C SER A 233 -7.22 16.81 -17.03
N GLN A 234 -8.34 17.25 -17.61
CA GLN A 234 -9.51 17.66 -16.83
C GLN A 234 -10.22 16.44 -16.22
N TYR A 235 -10.27 15.32 -16.96
CA TYR A 235 -10.80 14.05 -16.42
C TYR A 235 -10.01 13.60 -15.18
N GLY A 236 -8.69 13.78 -15.15
CA GLY A 236 -7.86 13.49 -14.00
C GLY A 236 -8.19 14.32 -12.76
N LEU A 237 -8.72 15.53 -12.95
CA LEU A 237 -9.15 16.39 -11.82
C LEU A 237 -10.58 16.07 -11.38
N THR A 238 -11.48 15.83 -12.34
CA THR A 238 -12.91 15.61 -12.10
C THR A 238 -13.41 14.39 -12.87
N PRO A 239 -12.97 13.18 -12.46
CA PRO A 239 -13.35 11.95 -13.17
C PRO A 239 -14.86 11.72 -13.13
N VAL A 240 -15.38 11.24 -14.26
CA VAL A 240 -16.77 10.82 -14.41
C VAL A 240 -16.83 9.31 -14.15
N GLY A 241 -17.32 8.92 -12.99
CA GLY A 241 -17.44 7.54 -12.55
C GLY A 241 -18.87 7.11 -12.32
N THR A 242 -19.02 5.92 -11.73
CA THR A 242 -20.30 5.32 -11.31
C THR A 242 -20.37 5.15 -9.79
N GLY A 243 -19.40 5.67 -9.06
CA GLY A 243 -19.29 5.55 -7.61
C GLY A 243 -20.32 6.38 -6.83
N PRO A 244 -20.36 6.20 -5.49
CA PRO A 244 -21.35 6.85 -4.62
C PRO A 244 -21.21 8.38 -4.54
N PHE A 245 -20.05 8.92 -4.84
CA PHE A 245 -19.77 10.35 -4.85
C PHE A 245 -19.22 10.80 -6.20
N ARG A 246 -19.44 12.07 -6.54
CA ARG A 246 -18.84 12.74 -7.70
C ARG A 246 -17.95 13.89 -7.26
N VAL A 247 -16.87 14.14 -7.97
CA VAL A 247 -16.01 15.31 -7.76
C VAL A 247 -16.74 16.55 -8.29
N THR A 248 -16.96 17.55 -7.44
CA THR A 248 -17.58 18.83 -7.81
C THR A 248 -16.61 19.99 -7.78
N ASP A 249 -15.52 19.88 -7.02
CA ASP A 249 -14.43 20.85 -6.99
C ASP A 249 -13.11 20.13 -6.68
N HIS A 250 -12.04 20.54 -7.36
CA HIS A 250 -10.70 20.00 -7.15
C HIS A 250 -9.67 21.12 -7.29
N GLN A 251 -9.20 21.60 -6.17
CA GLN A 251 -8.17 22.64 -6.08
C GLN A 251 -6.86 21.97 -5.67
N MET A 252 -5.93 21.83 -6.64
CA MET A 252 -4.64 21.18 -6.39
C MET A 252 -3.91 21.84 -5.21
N GLY A 253 -3.39 21.01 -4.30
CA GLY A 253 -2.71 21.46 -3.08
C GLY A 253 -3.62 22.05 -2.00
N GLN A 254 -4.93 22.16 -2.22
CA GLN A 254 -5.86 22.72 -1.25
C GLN A 254 -6.92 21.71 -0.80
N ALA A 255 -7.82 21.30 -1.70
CA ALA A 255 -8.88 20.35 -1.36
C ALA A 255 -9.51 19.68 -2.58
N ILE A 256 -10.12 18.52 -2.33
CA ILE A 256 -11.09 17.89 -3.22
C ILE A 256 -12.45 17.89 -2.53
N THR A 257 -13.48 18.31 -3.24
CA THR A 257 -14.88 18.23 -2.79
C THR A 257 -15.60 17.14 -3.54
N LEU A 258 -16.15 16.19 -2.78
CA LEU A 258 -17.01 15.13 -3.27
C LEU A 258 -18.44 15.41 -2.82
N GLU A 259 -19.42 15.27 -3.72
CA GLU A 259 -20.84 15.37 -3.39
C GLU A 259 -21.54 14.05 -3.71
N ARG A 260 -22.57 13.72 -2.91
CA ARG A 260 -23.39 12.53 -3.11
C ARG A 260 -23.92 12.47 -4.54
N PHE A 261 -23.86 11.28 -5.11
CA PHE A 261 -24.50 11.00 -6.39
C PHE A 261 -25.84 10.30 -6.15
N ASP A 262 -26.93 11.04 -6.32
CA ASP A 262 -28.29 10.51 -6.09
C ASP A 262 -28.69 9.40 -7.07
N GLY A 263 -27.97 9.26 -8.19
CA GLY A 263 -28.11 8.18 -9.18
C GLY A 263 -27.31 6.90 -8.87
N TYR A 264 -26.67 6.82 -7.69
CA TYR A 264 -25.91 5.63 -7.32
C TYR A 264 -26.81 4.40 -7.21
N TYR A 265 -26.38 3.28 -7.77
CA TYR A 265 -27.22 2.08 -7.89
C TYR A 265 -27.60 1.44 -6.55
N ASP A 266 -26.83 1.65 -5.48
CA ASP A 266 -27.20 1.24 -4.13
C ASP A 266 -27.82 2.40 -3.35
N SER A 267 -29.16 2.46 -3.33
CA SER A 267 -29.91 3.52 -2.66
C SER A 267 -29.71 3.57 -1.13
N SER A 268 -29.11 2.53 -0.53
CA SER A 268 -28.75 2.51 0.88
C SER A 268 -27.52 3.35 1.20
N ARG A 269 -26.73 3.72 0.20
CA ARG A 269 -25.46 4.46 0.25
C ARG A 269 -25.35 5.53 -0.84
N PRO A 270 -24.54 6.57 -0.72
CA PRO A 270 -23.86 6.98 0.52
C PRO A 270 -24.82 7.69 1.49
N LYS A 271 -24.38 7.83 2.76
CA LYS A 271 -25.15 8.53 3.80
C LYS A 271 -24.80 10.01 3.89
N LEU A 272 -23.55 10.38 3.56
CA LEU A 272 -23.07 11.76 3.56
C LEU A 272 -23.59 12.52 2.34
N ASP A 273 -23.83 13.83 2.49
CA ASP A 273 -24.12 14.72 1.36
C ASP A 273 -22.84 15.20 0.67
N LYS A 274 -21.79 15.41 1.47
CA LYS A 274 -20.55 16.02 1.01
C LYS A 274 -19.34 15.54 1.80
N ILE A 275 -18.20 15.42 1.12
CA ILE A 275 -16.89 15.17 1.72
C ILE A 275 -15.93 16.23 1.20
N ILE A 276 -15.15 16.83 2.09
CA ILE A 276 -14.06 17.76 1.76
C ILE A 276 -12.77 17.12 2.24
N ILE A 277 -11.87 16.80 1.31
CA ILE A 277 -10.60 16.12 1.59
C ILE A 277 -9.48 17.13 1.41
N GLN A 278 -8.71 17.39 2.47
CA GLN A 278 -7.61 18.33 2.49
C GLN A 278 -6.27 17.61 2.63
N PRO A 279 -5.25 17.93 1.82
CA PRO A 279 -3.91 17.40 2.01
C PRO A 279 -3.27 18.09 3.22
N ILE A 280 -2.86 17.31 4.22
CA ILE A 280 -2.11 17.78 5.39
C ILE A 280 -0.92 16.84 5.56
N ILE A 281 0.23 17.21 4.99
CA ILE A 281 1.39 16.33 4.84
C ILE A 281 1.94 15.87 6.19
N ASP A 282 2.11 16.82 7.12
CA ASP A 282 2.80 16.59 8.38
C ASP A 282 1.83 16.10 9.47
N PRO A 283 2.23 15.10 10.25
CA PRO A 283 1.37 14.51 11.29
C PRO A 283 0.97 15.49 12.40
N GLU A 284 1.82 16.42 12.83
CA GLU A 284 1.49 17.38 13.90
C GLU A 284 0.44 18.42 13.49
N PRO A 285 0.52 19.09 12.32
CA PRO A 285 -0.57 19.89 11.79
C PRO A 285 -1.88 19.12 11.60
N LEU A 286 -1.80 17.85 11.15
CA LEU A 286 -2.97 16.97 11.02
C LEU A 286 -3.63 16.73 12.39
N ALA A 287 -2.83 16.42 13.41
CA ALA A 287 -3.30 16.23 14.77
C ALA A 287 -3.97 17.50 15.33
N ALA A 288 -3.33 18.66 15.14
CA ALA A 288 -3.87 19.94 15.58
C ALA A 288 -5.22 20.26 14.92
N ALA A 289 -5.34 20.04 13.60
CA ALA A 289 -6.58 20.26 12.86
C ALA A 289 -7.72 19.33 13.33
N LEU A 290 -7.40 18.07 13.64
CA LEU A 290 -8.38 17.10 14.17
C LEU A 290 -8.86 17.49 15.57
N GLU A 291 -7.95 17.89 16.46
CA GLU A 291 -8.28 18.34 17.82
C GLU A 291 -9.09 19.63 17.82
N ALA A 292 -8.77 20.57 16.93
CA ALA A 292 -9.53 21.82 16.78
C ALA A 292 -10.93 21.60 16.15
N GLY A 293 -11.16 20.47 15.45
CA GLY A 293 -12.40 20.22 14.72
C GLY A 293 -12.41 20.83 13.31
N ASP A 294 -11.29 21.29 12.79
CA ASP A 294 -11.15 21.75 11.41
C ASP A 294 -11.30 20.57 10.43
N ILE A 295 -10.83 19.40 10.83
CA ILE A 295 -11.13 18.11 10.20
C ILE A 295 -11.80 17.17 11.20
N GLN A 296 -12.54 16.19 10.70
CA GLN A 296 -13.33 15.26 11.54
C GLN A 296 -12.82 13.82 11.46
N ILE A 297 -12.02 13.47 10.43
CA ILE A 297 -11.44 12.14 10.23
C ILE A 297 -10.07 12.26 9.56
N THR A 298 -9.19 11.32 9.88
CA THR A 298 -7.87 11.19 9.24
C THR A 298 -7.89 10.10 8.18
N GLY A 299 -7.08 10.27 7.13
CA GLY A 299 -6.79 9.27 6.10
C GLY A 299 -5.37 9.45 5.56
N GLY A 300 -4.99 8.65 4.58
CA GLY A 300 -3.66 8.70 3.97
C GLY A 300 -2.65 7.77 4.65
N ASN A 301 -1.43 8.25 4.89
CA ASN A 301 -0.37 7.46 5.52
C ASN A 301 -0.67 7.13 6.99
N PRO A 302 -0.15 6.01 7.51
CA PRO A 302 -0.26 5.68 8.93
C PRO A 302 0.26 6.81 9.83
N LEU A 303 -0.48 7.08 10.89
CA LEU A 303 -0.09 8.08 11.88
C LEU A 303 1.08 7.58 12.75
N PRO A 304 2.00 8.46 13.15
CA PRO A 304 3.05 8.11 14.09
C PRO A 304 2.47 7.57 15.41
N PRO A 305 2.99 6.45 15.93
CA PRO A 305 2.48 5.86 17.17
C PRO A 305 2.45 6.82 18.37
N GLU A 306 3.36 7.78 18.40
CA GLU A 306 3.46 8.79 19.45
C GLU A 306 2.24 9.71 19.56
N LEU A 307 1.56 9.96 18.43
CA LEU A 307 0.35 10.77 18.41
C LEU A 307 -0.87 10.00 18.91
N ILE A 308 -0.85 8.69 18.83
CA ILE A 308 -2.02 7.88 19.17
C ILE A 308 -2.34 7.96 20.66
N ASP A 309 -1.33 7.93 21.55
CA ASP A 309 -1.55 8.11 23.00
C ASP A 309 -2.25 9.44 23.32
N ARG A 310 -1.87 10.50 22.59
CA ARG A 310 -2.48 11.83 22.69
C ARG A 310 -3.94 11.82 22.25
N PHE A 311 -4.25 11.12 21.15
CA PHE A 311 -5.62 11.00 20.67
C PHE A 311 -6.49 10.14 21.59
N GLU A 312 -5.97 9.02 22.12
CA GLU A 312 -6.68 8.17 23.09
C GLU A 312 -6.99 8.91 24.40
N ALA A 313 -6.13 9.85 24.80
CA ALA A 313 -6.36 10.69 25.97
C ALA A 313 -7.41 11.79 25.73
N ASN A 314 -7.75 12.09 24.48
CA ASN A 314 -8.73 13.11 24.13
C ASN A 314 -10.13 12.51 24.03
N SER A 315 -11.00 12.88 24.96
CA SER A 315 -12.36 12.34 25.03
C SER A 315 -13.27 12.67 23.83
N ASP A 316 -12.88 13.61 22.97
CA ASP A 316 -13.65 13.99 21.77
C ASP A 316 -13.24 13.19 20.53
N LEU A 317 -12.23 12.35 20.65
CA LEU A 317 -11.70 11.53 19.57
C LEU A 317 -11.96 10.05 19.80
N VAL A 318 -12.01 9.30 18.69
CA VAL A 318 -12.08 7.84 18.65
C VAL A 318 -10.94 7.34 17.79
N VAL A 319 -10.17 6.39 18.31
CA VAL A 319 -9.07 5.73 17.61
C VAL A 319 -9.54 4.34 17.17
N ASN A 320 -9.64 4.13 15.87
CA ASN A 320 -9.94 2.83 15.30
C ASN A 320 -8.65 2.19 14.76
N SER A 321 -8.45 0.93 15.10
CA SER A 321 -7.30 0.14 14.66
C SER A 321 -7.80 -1.11 13.93
N VAL A 322 -7.32 -1.32 12.72
CA VAL A 322 -7.59 -2.51 11.91
C VAL A 322 -6.27 -3.15 11.48
N PRO A 323 -6.21 -4.48 11.27
CA PRO A 323 -5.01 -5.10 10.73
C PRO A 323 -4.64 -4.49 9.37
N GLY A 324 -3.38 -4.11 9.18
CA GLY A 324 -2.86 -3.66 7.89
C GLY A 324 -2.38 -4.82 7.02
N PRO A 325 -2.26 -4.64 5.69
CA PRO A 325 -2.03 -5.74 4.75
C PRO A 325 -0.57 -6.21 4.65
N GLY A 326 0.34 -5.72 5.48
CA GLY A 326 1.78 -5.97 5.37
C GLY A 326 2.35 -6.96 6.37
N PHE A 327 3.63 -7.26 6.20
CA PHE A 327 4.47 -7.94 7.18
C PHE A 327 5.82 -7.26 7.31
N GLN A 328 6.48 -7.44 8.45
CA GLN A 328 7.77 -6.82 8.75
C GLN A 328 8.73 -7.83 9.36
N SER A 329 9.99 -7.79 8.93
CA SER A 329 10.98 -8.81 9.33
C SER A 329 12.42 -8.29 9.37
N VAL A 330 13.31 -9.10 9.93
CA VAL A 330 14.76 -8.98 9.78
C VAL A 330 15.25 -10.11 8.88
N TRP A 331 15.75 -9.73 7.72
CA TRP A 331 16.40 -10.65 6.80
C TRP A 331 17.83 -10.92 7.25
N MET A 332 18.26 -12.16 7.13
CA MET A 332 19.60 -12.64 7.45
C MET A 332 20.21 -13.21 6.17
N ASN A 333 21.33 -12.66 5.70
CA ASN A 333 21.94 -13.09 4.44
C ASN A 333 22.44 -14.55 4.55
N PRO A 334 21.87 -15.51 3.80
CA PRO A 334 22.21 -16.93 3.94
C PRO A 334 23.56 -17.31 3.33
N TRP A 335 24.25 -16.39 2.68
CA TRP A 335 25.52 -16.64 1.98
C TRP A 335 26.76 -16.26 2.77
N ILE A 336 26.56 -15.73 3.97
CA ILE A 336 27.67 -15.28 4.82
C ILE A 336 27.57 -15.90 6.22
N GLU A 337 28.73 -16.07 6.86
CA GLU A 337 28.79 -16.39 8.28
C GLU A 337 28.30 -15.19 9.13
N PRO A 338 27.57 -15.43 10.21
CA PRO A 338 27.26 -16.73 10.82
C PRO A 338 25.93 -17.37 10.35
N PHE A 339 25.32 -16.92 9.27
CA PHE A 339 23.96 -17.28 8.82
C PHE A 339 23.92 -18.32 7.70
N MET A 340 25.05 -18.88 7.32
CA MET A 340 25.18 -19.65 6.10
C MET A 340 24.26 -20.87 6.05
N VAL A 341 23.33 -20.83 5.08
CA VAL A 341 22.42 -21.92 4.69
C VAL A 341 22.34 -21.91 3.17
N THR A 342 22.99 -22.87 2.53
CA THR A 342 23.12 -22.91 1.07
C THR A 342 22.09 -23.78 0.38
N ASP A 343 21.25 -24.48 1.15
CA ASP A 343 20.21 -25.38 0.64
C ASP A 343 19.03 -25.46 1.60
N PHE A 344 18.00 -24.65 1.35
CA PHE A 344 16.74 -24.66 2.11
C PHE A 344 15.78 -25.80 1.70
N ASN A 345 16.09 -26.59 0.64
CA ASN A 345 15.26 -27.73 0.26
C ASN A 345 15.30 -28.86 1.32
N LYS A 346 16.30 -28.86 2.17
CA LYS A 346 16.42 -29.82 3.26
C LYS A 346 15.26 -29.73 4.23
N PRO A 347 14.78 -30.86 4.79
CA PRO A 347 13.84 -30.86 5.91
C PRO A 347 14.44 -30.11 7.13
N VAL A 348 13.56 -29.59 8.01
CA VAL A 348 13.98 -28.78 9.16
C VAL A 348 14.95 -29.54 10.09
N ASP A 349 14.75 -30.85 10.28
CA ASP A 349 15.63 -31.69 11.10
C ASP A 349 17.06 -31.84 10.53
N GLU A 350 17.20 -31.80 9.20
CA GLU A 350 18.51 -31.75 8.53
C GLU A 350 19.12 -30.34 8.63
N LEU A 351 18.32 -29.30 8.42
CA LEU A 351 18.76 -27.91 8.61
C LEU A 351 19.25 -27.67 10.04
N MET A 352 18.62 -28.31 11.04
CA MET A 352 19.04 -28.26 12.45
C MET A 352 20.43 -28.88 12.72
N LYS A 353 21.05 -29.53 11.75
CA LYS A 353 22.45 -29.98 11.84
C LYS A 353 23.44 -28.89 11.41
N GLU A 354 22.96 -27.85 10.70
CA GLU A 354 23.79 -26.74 10.18
C GLU A 354 23.95 -25.63 11.21
N LYS A 355 25.18 -25.17 11.42
CA LYS A 355 25.50 -24.08 12.36
C LYS A 355 24.76 -22.79 12.02
N GLY A 356 24.78 -22.40 10.74
CA GLY A 356 24.12 -21.18 10.28
C GLY A 356 22.60 -21.19 10.48
N PHE A 357 21.94 -22.32 10.27
CA PHE A 357 20.52 -22.45 10.53
C PHE A 357 20.20 -22.33 12.04
N LYS A 358 21.02 -22.94 12.91
CA LYS A 358 20.87 -22.79 14.36
C LYS A 358 21.00 -21.34 14.81
N VAL A 359 21.96 -20.59 14.23
CA VAL A 359 22.14 -19.16 14.52
C VAL A 359 20.92 -18.36 14.06
N ARG A 360 20.41 -18.60 12.86
CA ARG A 360 19.19 -17.94 12.34
C ARG A 360 18.02 -18.19 13.28
N LEU A 361 17.78 -19.45 13.66
CA LEU A 361 16.70 -19.82 14.54
C LEU A 361 16.89 -19.26 15.96
N ALA A 362 18.14 -19.22 16.47
CA ALA A 362 18.45 -18.59 17.75
C ALA A 362 18.07 -17.11 17.79
N ILE A 363 18.39 -16.36 16.74
CA ILE A 363 18.02 -14.95 16.61
C ILE A 363 16.50 -14.80 16.56
N ALA A 364 15.81 -15.61 15.75
CA ALA A 364 14.36 -15.55 15.62
C ALA A 364 13.62 -15.88 16.94
N LYS A 365 14.13 -16.88 17.69
CA LYS A 365 13.60 -17.27 19.02
C LYS A 365 13.95 -16.29 20.13
N ALA A 366 15.08 -15.57 20.02
CA ALA A 366 15.45 -14.55 20.99
C ALA A 366 14.63 -13.26 20.85
N MET A 367 13.89 -13.12 19.75
CA MET A 367 13.06 -11.95 19.47
C MET A 367 11.74 -12.05 20.23
N ASP A 368 11.69 -11.44 21.42
CA ASP A 368 10.46 -11.24 22.18
C ASP A 368 9.60 -10.21 21.45
N ARG A 369 8.64 -10.68 20.65
CA ARG A 369 7.81 -9.84 19.77
C ARG A 369 6.92 -8.90 20.54
N ASP A 370 6.38 -9.31 21.68
CA ASP A 370 5.53 -8.46 22.52
C ASP A 370 6.34 -7.30 23.11
N ARG A 371 7.53 -7.61 23.63
CA ARG A 371 8.46 -6.59 24.11
C ARG A 371 8.91 -5.65 22.99
N TYR A 372 9.24 -6.24 21.84
CA TYR A 372 9.64 -5.48 20.65
C TYR A 372 8.53 -4.52 20.22
N ILE A 373 7.30 -5.00 20.06
CA ILE A 373 6.13 -4.21 19.66
C ILE A 373 5.85 -3.11 20.69
N LYS A 374 5.93 -3.43 21.97
CA LYS A 374 5.74 -2.43 23.04
C LYS A 374 6.79 -1.31 22.98
N GLN A 375 8.04 -1.62 22.70
CA GLN A 375 9.13 -0.66 22.67
C GLN A 375 9.26 0.12 21.36
N ALA A 376 9.06 -0.54 20.22
CA ALA A 376 9.20 0.07 18.90
C ALA A 376 7.90 0.71 18.41
N HIS A 377 6.75 0.10 18.72
CA HIS A 377 5.43 0.45 18.17
C HIS A 377 4.39 0.79 19.24
N PHE A 378 4.78 1.03 20.51
CA PHE A 378 3.87 1.42 21.60
C PHE A 378 2.70 0.43 21.81
N GLY A 379 2.93 -0.85 21.50
CA GLY A 379 1.89 -1.89 21.57
C GLY A 379 0.98 -1.95 20.33
N ARG A 380 1.22 -1.14 19.31
CA ARG A 380 0.34 -0.98 18.13
C ARG A 380 0.88 -1.72 16.91
N ALA A 381 0.94 -3.02 17.02
CA ALA A 381 1.22 -3.97 15.95
C ALA A 381 0.79 -5.37 16.39
N ILE A 382 0.70 -6.31 15.47
CA ILE A 382 0.35 -7.69 15.74
C ILE A 382 1.59 -8.56 15.60
N PRO A 383 1.95 -9.43 16.58
CA PRO A 383 3.10 -10.32 16.45
C PRO A 383 3.05 -11.14 15.17
N GLY A 384 4.14 -11.07 14.37
CA GLY A 384 4.25 -11.74 13.06
C GLY A 384 5.12 -12.99 13.13
N TYR A 385 4.66 -14.08 12.49
CA TYR A 385 5.38 -15.34 12.37
C TYR A 385 5.51 -15.84 10.93
N GLY A 386 5.07 -15.02 9.97
CA GLY A 386 5.12 -15.31 8.55
C GLY A 386 4.72 -14.11 7.72
N THR A 387 4.49 -14.31 6.44
CA THR A 387 4.11 -13.24 5.49
C THR A 387 2.62 -12.95 5.46
N ILE A 388 1.76 -13.95 5.71
CA ILE A 388 0.31 -13.77 5.70
C ILE A 388 -0.12 -13.05 6.98
N ASN A 389 -0.76 -11.91 6.81
CA ASN A 389 -1.18 -11.01 7.89
C ASN A 389 -2.67 -11.18 8.24
N PRO A 390 -3.11 -10.73 9.43
CA PRO A 390 -4.50 -10.86 9.85
C PRO A 390 -5.52 -10.12 8.98
N ALA A 391 -5.12 -9.10 8.20
CA ALA A 391 -5.99 -8.42 7.26
C ALA A 391 -6.48 -9.36 6.14
N MET A 392 -5.67 -10.37 5.79
CA MET A 392 -6.04 -11.43 4.86
C MET A 392 -6.85 -12.53 5.56
N GLY A 393 -7.89 -12.16 6.31
CA GLY A 393 -8.61 -13.00 7.26
C GLY A 393 -8.94 -14.42 6.77
N PHE A 394 -9.34 -14.57 5.49
CA PHE A 394 -9.61 -15.87 4.88
C PHE A 394 -8.36 -16.77 4.81
N TYR A 395 -7.19 -16.20 4.46
CA TYR A 395 -5.93 -16.93 4.30
C TYR A 395 -5.11 -17.03 5.60
N PHE A 396 -5.40 -16.19 6.58
CA PHE A 396 -4.62 -16.10 7.81
C PHE A 396 -4.77 -17.33 8.70
N ASP A 397 -3.65 -17.93 9.11
CA ASP A 397 -3.61 -19.04 10.06
C ASP A 397 -3.18 -18.55 11.45
N LYS A 398 -4.15 -18.39 12.35
CA LYS A 398 -3.91 -17.99 13.74
C LYS A 398 -3.02 -18.98 14.52
N SER A 399 -3.05 -20.27 14.14
CA SER A 399 -2.29 -21.30 14.84
C SER A 399 -0.79 -21.16 14.65
N LEU A 400 -0.34 -20.41 13.62
CA LEU A 400 1.08 -20.20 13.36
C LEU A 400 1.78 -19.50 14.54
N ALA A 401 1.10 -18.64 15.28
CA ALA A 401 1.62 -18.04 16.50
C ALA A 401 1.98 -19.06 17.58
N GLU A 402 1.30 -20.22 17.59
CA GLU A 402 1.54 -21.31 18.54
C GLU A 402 2.44 -22.42 17.98
N THR A 403 2.47 -22.59 16.66
CA THR A 403 3.12 -23.72 15.99
C THR A 403 4.42 -23.37 15.28
N SER A 404 4.74 -22.07 15.12
CA SER A 404 5.98 -21.63 14.48
C SER A 404 7.22 -21.97 15.30
N ASN A 405 8.27 -22.42 14.63
CA ASN A 405 9.59 -22.60 15.23
C ASN A 405 10.20 -21.30 15.77
N GLN A 406 9.74 -20.13 15.30
CA GLN A 406 10.25 -18.81 15.66
C GLN A 406 9.63 -18.23 16.94
N ARG A 407 8.81 -18.95 17.66
CA ARG A 407 8.26 -18.49 18.94
C ARG A 407 9.37 -18.11 19.92
N PHE A 408 9.09 -17.08 20.70
CA PHE A 408 10.04 -16.63 21.73
C PHE A 408 10.32 -17.75 22.73
N ASP A 409 11.61 -18.09 22.83
CA ASP A 409 12.13 -19.06 23.78
C ASP A 409 13.62 -18.74 24.02
N LEU A 410 13.90 -18.02 25.09
CA LEU A 410 15.24 -17.53 25.35
C LEU A 410 16.24 -18.63 25.73
N GLU A 411 15.79 -19.67 26.43
CA GLU A 411 16.65 -20.79 26.82
C GLU A 411 17.08 -21.57 25.58
N GLU A 412 16.11 -21.90 24.73
CA GLU A 412 16.36 -22.58 23.48
C GLU A 412 17.21 -21.72 22.51
N ALA A 413 16.96 -20.41 22.45
CA ALA A 413 17.75 -19.49 21.64
C ALA A 413 19.24 -19.49 22.03
N ARG A 414 19.53 -19.48 23.32
CA ARG A 414 20.90 -19.55 23.86
C ARG A 414 21.55 -20.90 23.58
N ARG A 415 20.80 -21.99 23.74
CA ARG A 415 21.30 -23.33 23.42
C ARG A 415 21.66 -23.45 21.94
N LEU A 416 20.77 -23.00 21.05
CA LEU A 416 21.01 -23.01 19.60
C LEU A 416 22.20 -22.13 19.19
N LEU A 417 22.35 -20.96 19.81
CA LEU A 417 23.50 -20.08 19.54
C LEU A 417 24.81 -20.75 19.95
N ALA A 418 24.85 -21.41 21.10
CA ALA A 418 26.02 -22.15 21.55
C ALA A 418 26.34 -23.33 20.61
N GLU A 419 25.35 -24.08 20.17
CA GLU A 419 25.53 -25.16 19.18
C GLU A 419 25.92 -24.63 17.79
N GLY A 420 25.54 -23.40 17.47
CA GLY A 420 25.98 -22.66 16.29
C GLY A 420 27.47 -22.23 16.34
N GLY A 421 28.10 -22.42 17.51
CA GLY A 421 29.51 -22.11 17.72
C GLY A 421 29.80 -20.86 18.56
N TYR A 422 28.75 -20.22 19.13
CA TYR A 422 28.89 -18.96 19.86
C TYR A 422 28.29 -19.04 21.27
N PRO A 423 28.84 -19.84 22.19
CA PRO A 423 28.31 -19.96 23.54
C PRO A 423 28.34 -18.59 24.23
N ASN A 424 27.19 -18.20 24.83
CA ASN A 424 27.00 -16.89 25.45
C ASN A 424 27.26 -15.68 24.53
N GLY A 425 27.27 -15.86 23.21
CA GLY A 425 27.62 -14.84 22.22
C GLY A 425 29.12 -14.59 22.08
N GLU A 426 29.99 -15.40 22.75
CA GLU A 426 31.44 -15.26 22.66
C GLU A 426 31.94 -15.55 21.24
N GLY A 427 32.76 -14.64 20.70
CA GLY A 427 33.29 -14.76 19.34
C GLY A 427 32.28 -14.46 18.23
N PHE A 428 31.02 -14.08 18.55
CA PHE A 428 30.06 -13.68 17.55
C PHE A 428 30.50 -12.36 16.89
N PRO A 429 30.48 -12.27 15.54
CA PRO A 429 30.91 -11.04 14.87
C PRO A 429 29.94 -9.89 15.13
N THR A 430 30.45 -8.66 15.17
CA THR A 430 29.59 -7.48 15.12
C THR A 430 28.92 -7.40 13.74
N LEU A 431 27.60 -7.33 13.70
CA LEU A 431 26.82 -7.30 12.47
C LEU A 431 26.31 -5.89 12.16
N LYS A 432 26.13 -5.61 10.87
CA LYS A 432 25.46 -4.40 10.41
C LYS A 432 24.01 -4.73 10.01
N ILE A 433 23.07 -3.92 10.50
CA ILE A 433 21.67 -3.98 10.07
C ILE A 433 21.37 -2.81 9.13
N LEU A 434 21.12 -3.14 7.87
CA LEU A 434 20.70 -2.20 6.84
C LEU A 434 19.26 -1.76 7.10
N HIS A 435 19.01 -0.43 7.12
CA HIS A 435 17.70 0.10 7.42
C HIS A 435 17.51 1.53 6.89
N THR A 436 16.25 2.02 6.83
CA THR A 436 15.92 3.41 6.50
C THR A 436 15.85 4.30 7.75
N PRO A 437 15.89 5.64 7.62
CA PRO A 437 15.66 6.55 8.74
C PRO A 437 14.35 6.27 9.50
N SER A 438 13.27 5.92 8.78
CA SER A 438 11.94 5.62 9.36
C SER A 438 11.93 4.37 10.24
N THR A 439 12.79 3.38 9.98
CA THR A 439 12.90 2.14 10.77
C THR A 439 14.04 2.15 11.79
N ARG A 440 14.63 3.32 12.07
CA ARG A 440 15.74 3.47 13.01
C ARG A 440 15.38 3.00 14.43
N ARG A 441 14.19 3.33 14.92
CA ARG A 441 13.70 2.88 16.25
C ARG A 441 13.63 1.37 16.30
N ASP A 442 13.06 0.73 15.26
CA ASP A 442 12.99 -0.73 15.13
C ASP A 442 14.36 -1.35 15.33
N CYS A 443 15.36 -0.86 14.59
CA CYS A 443 16.72 -1.39 14.64
C CYS A 443 17.41 -1.14 16.00
N GLN A 444 17.12 -0.02 16.67
CA GLN A 444 17.62 0.21 18.03
C GLN A 444 17.04 -0.79 19.04
N VAL A 445 15.75 -1.10 18.93
CA VAL A 445 15.09 -2.09 19.80
C VAL A 445 15.64 -3.50 19.49
N ILE A 446 15.77 -3.87 18.21
CA ILE A 446 16.38 -5.15 17.79
C ILE A 446 17.79 -5.29 18.36
N LYS A 447 18.64 -4.26 18.19
CA LYS A 447 19.98 -4.21 18.77
C LYS A 447 19.97 -4.49 20.27
N ASN A 448 19.10 -3.80 21.02
CA ASN A 448 19.01 -3.95 22.48
C ASN A 448 18.52 -5.34 22.88
N ILE A 449 17.53 -5.91 22.18
CA ILE A 449 17.04 -7.26 22.44
C ILE A 449 18.12 -8.29 22.20
N LEU A 450 18.81 -8.24 21.04
CA LEU A 450 19.86 -9.21 20.70
C LEU A 450 21.07 -9.08 21.62
N LYS A 451 21.45 -7.85 22.01
CA LYS A 451 22.51 -7.64 23.00
C LYS A 451 22.15 -8.22 24.36
N THR A 452 20.93 -7.97 24.84
CA THR A 452 20.48 -8.44 26.16
C THR A 452 20.30 -9.96 26.21
N ASN A 453 19.68 -10.51 25.15
CA ASN A 453 19.26 -11.92 25.15
C ASN A 453 20.39 -12.87 24.74
N LEU A 454 21.21 -12.49 23.77
CA LEU A 454 22.21 -13.34 23.12
C LEU A 454 23.64 -12.77 23.19
N ASN A 455 23.85 -11.57 23.76
CA ASN A 455 25.13 -10.85 23.76
C ASN A 455 25.69 -10.56 22.36
N ILE A 456 24.80 -10.37 21.36
CA ILE A 456 25.16 -10.03 19.98
C ILE A 456 25.22 -8.52 19.81
N GLU A 457 26.31 -8.02 19.20
CA GLU A 457 26.50 -6.60 18.88
C GLU A 457 25.98 -6.31 17.47
N ILE A 458 25.20 -5.22 17.34
CA ILE A 458 24.65 -4.74 16.07
C ILE A 458 25.04 -3.27 15.86
N GLU A 459 25.53 -2.95 14.66
CA GLU A 459 25.72 -1.59 14.17
C GLU A 459 24.57 -1.22 13.22
N LEU A 460 24.09 0.01 13.32
CA LEU A 460 23.03 0.52 12.45
C LEU A 460 23.65 1.09 11.17
N ASP A 461 23.25 0.57 10.01
CA ASP A 461 23.63 1.08 8.69
C ASP A 461 22.43 1.74 8.03
N THR A 462 22.31 3.06 8.22
CA THR A 462 21.16 3.85 7.73
C THR A 462 21.38 4.26 6.28
N LYS A 463 20.44 3.96 5.40
CA LYS A 463 20.41 4.36 3.98
C LYS A 463 19.05 4.94 3.61
N ASP A 464 19.04 5.80 2.60
CA ASP A 464 17.79 6.17 1.94
C ASP A 464 17.18 4.96 1.22
N PHE A 465 15.85 4.94 1.11
CA PHE A 465 15.12 3.78 0.61
C PHE A 465 15.60 3.25 -0.76
N PRO A 466 15.88 4.10 -1.79
CA PRO A 466 16.41 3.60 -3.06
C PRO A 466 17.76 2.90 -2.94
N VAL A 467 18.66 3.41 -2.08
CA VAL A 467 19.97 2.81 -1.84
C VAL A 467 19.83 1.49 -1.07
N LEU A 468 18.91 1.44 -0.08
CA LEU A 468 18.62 0.22 0.64
C LEU A 468 18.14 -0.88 -0.31
N ILE A 469 17.19 -0.56 -1.21
CA ILE A 469 16.65 -1.53 -2.18
C ILE A 469 17.75 -2.01 -3.14
N ASP A 470 18.60 -1.11 -3.64
CA ASP A 470 19.73 -1.49 -4.50
C ASP A 470 20.67 -2.48 -3.81
N GLN A 471 21.05 -2.21 -2.55
CA GLN A 471 21.88 -3.12 -1.77
C GLN A 471 21.16 -4.44 -1.46
N PHE A 472 19.87 -4.39 -1.15
CA PHE A 472 19.04 -5.57 -0.89
C PHE A 472 18.97 -6.49 -2.11
N ASP A 473 18.68 -5.92 -3.28
CA ASP A 473 18.58 -6.64 -4.56
C ASP A 473 19.93 -7.26 -4.98
N LYS A 474 21.05 -6.63 -4.64
CA LYS A 474 22.42 -7.13 -4.90
C LYS A 474 22.95 -8.10 -3.84
N MET A 475 22.21 -8.35 -2.77
CA MET A 475 22.65 -9.15 -1.62
C MET A 475 23.87 -8.55 -0.88
N ASP A 476 24.05 -7.22 -0.93
CA ASP A 476 25.16 -6.50 -0.26
C ASP A 476 24.75 -6.00 1.13
N TRP A 477 24.46 -6.94 2.02
CA TRP A 477 24.05 -6.68 3.39
C TRP A 477 24.29 -7.91 4.28
N GLN A 478 24.33 -7.72 5.61
CA GLN A 478 24.42 -8.80 6.60
C GLN A 478 23.06 -9.10 7.22
N LEU A 479 22.47 -8.07 7.84
CA LEU A 479 21.08 -8.02 8.25
C LEU A 479 20.38 -6.89 7.50
N CYS A 480 19.09 -7.06 7.19
CA CYS A 480 18.27 -6.00 6.61
C CYS A 480 16.92 -5.93 7.31
N ARG A 481 16.56 -4.74 7.79
CA ARG A 481 15.22 -4.47 8.33
C ARG A 481 14.32 -4.00 7.18
N LEU A 482 13.58 -4.92 6.61
CA LEU A 482 12.68 -4.66 5.50
C LEU A 482 11.46 -5.57 5.59
N GLY A 483 10.34 -5.12 5.06
CA GLY A 483 9.12 -5.88 4.94
C GLY A 483 8.33 -5.45 3.71
N SER A 484 7.14 -5.99 3.56
CA SER A 484 6.19 -5.61 2.53
C SER A 484 5.08 -4.77 3.15
N GLY A 485 4.59 -3.77 2.41
CA GLY A 485 3.31 -3.10 2.69
C GLY A 485 2.11 -4.02 2.41
N GLY A 486 2.36 -5.15 1.79
CA GLY A 486 1.33 -6.09 1.36
C GLY A 486 0.51 -5.60 0.17
N ASP A 487 -0.43 -6.42 -0.24
CA ASP A 487 -1.50 -6.08 -1.19
C ASP A 487 -2.79 -6.76 -0.72
N PHE A 488 -3.86 -6.65 -1.48
CA PHE A 488 -5.17 -7.23 -1.16
C PHE A 488 -5.31 -8.73 -1.51
N ASP A 489 -4.28 -9.31 -2.10
CA ASP A 489 -4.21 -10.73 -2.44
C ASP A 489 -2.86 -11.34 -2.03
N PRO A 490 -2.81 -12.58 -1.53
CA PRO A 490 -1.56 -13.25 -1.16
C PRO A 490 -0.50 -13.34 -2.26
N ASP A 491 -0.92 -13.26 -3.51
CA ASP A 491 -0.09 -13.41 -4.70
C ASP A 491 0.90 -12.27 -4.92
N ASP A 492 0.63 -11.06 -4.41
CA ASP A 492 1.49 -9.90 -4.65
C ASP A 492 1.99 -9.26 -3.34
N GLY A 493 3.30 -9.16 -3.25
CA GLY A 493 3.94 -8.53 -2.10
C GLY A 493 3.87 -9.36 -0.81
N VAL A 494 3.42 -10.61 -0.85
CA VAL A 494 3.22 -11.48 0.31
C VAL A 494 3.92 -12.82 0.12
N VAL A 495 3.29 -13.83 -0.51
CA VAL A 495 3.92 -15.14 -0.69
C VAL A 495 4.96 -15.16 -1.79
N ASP A 496 4.82 -14.33 -2.80
CA ASP A 496 5.77 -14.19 -3.89
C ASP A 496 7.17 -13.73 -3.42
N TRP A 497 7.28 -13.06 -2.28
CA TRP A 497 8.58 -12.76 -1.67
C TRP A 497 9.42 -14.03 -1.44
N MET A 498 8.77 -15.14 -1.14
CA MET A 498 9.41 -16.39 -0.77
C MET A 498 9.82 -17.24 -1.99
N GLN A 499 9.34 -16.90 -3.18
CA GLN A 499 9.67 -17.63 -4.40
C GLN A 499 11.10 -17.32 -4.85
N THR A 500 11.83 -18.36 -5.25
CA THR A 500 13.25 -18.25 -5.70
C THR A 500 13.41 -17.28 -6.86
N SER A 501 12.44 -17.25 -7.80
CA SER A 501 12.43 -16.38 -8.99
C SER A 501 11.83 -14.99 -8.75
N SER A 502 11.41 -14.68 -7.52
CA SER A 502 10.74 -13.42 -7.20
C SER A 502 11.59 -12.19 -7.51
N LYS A 503 10.91 -11.14 -7.95
CA LYS A 503 11.52 -9.80 -8.12
C LYS A 503 12.07 -9.21 -6.81
N PHE A 504 11.66 -9.74 -5.65
CA PHE A 504 12.12 -9.31 -4.34
C PHE A 504 13.28 -10.16 -3.80
N ASN A 505 13.58 -11.30 -4.41
CA ASN A 505 14.51 -12.29 -3.88
C ASN A 505 15.93 -12.13 -4.49
N GLY A 506 16.57 -10.96 -4.26
CA GLY A 506 17.93 -10.70 -4.71
C GLY A 506 18.10 -10.77 -6.23
N ARG A 507 17.19 -10.11 -6.98
CA ARG A 507 17.13 -10.21 -8.46
C ARG A 507 18.39 -9.70 -9.18
N GLU A 508 19.10 -8.74 -8.59
CA GLU A 508 20.32 -8.14 -9.13
C GLU A 508 21.60 -8.72 -8.50
N ARG A 509 21.45 -9.84 -7.78
CA ARG A 509 22.58 -10.54 -7.19
C ARG A 509 23.57 -11.01 -8.24
N ASP A 510 24.84 -11.09 -7.85
CA ASP A 510 25.86 -11.78 -8.64
C ASP A 510 25.54 -13.29 -8.69
N LYS A 511 25.07 -13.76 -9.84
CA LYS A 511 24.60 -15.15 -10.03
C LYS A 511 25.76 -16.16 -10.05
N ASP A 512 27.00 -15.70 -10.28
CA ASP A 512 28.18 -16.56 -10.20
C ASP A 512 28.56 -16.81 -8.74
N LYS A 513 28.20 -15.86 -7.85
CA LYS A 513 28.48 -15.92 -6.41
C LYS A 513 27.29 -16.48 -5.61
N TYR A 514 26.06 -16.16 -5.99
CA TYR A 514 24.86 -16.47 -5.23
C TYR A 514 23.83 -17.22 -6.10
N ALA A 515 23.62 -18.51 -5.85
CA ALA A 515 22.69 -19.33 -6.63
C ALA A 515 21.22 -18.83 -6.53
N PHE A 516 20.83 -18.32 -5.35
CA PHE A 516 19.53 -17.69 -5.09
C PHE A 516 19.72 -16.40 -4.26
N GLY A 517 18.65 -15.66 -3.96
CA GLY A 517 18.69 -14.48 -3.11
C GLY A 517 18.77 -14.85 -1.62
N PHE A 518 17.76 -14.45 -0.86
CA PHE A 518 17.71 -14.69 0.60
C PHE A 518 17.01 -15.99 0.99
N PHE A 519 16.27 -16.64 0.08
CA PHE A 519 15.56 -17.91 0.32
C PHE A 519 15.33 -18.65 -1.00
N SER A 520 15.35 -19.98 -0.95
CA SER A 520 15.02 -20.86 -2.09
C SER A 520 14.56 -22.22 -1.59
N ASP A 521 13.35 -22.62 -1.97
CA ASP A 521 12.76 -23.90 -1.61
C ASP A 521 11.83 -24.36 -2.74
N ALA A 522 12.09 -25.54 -3.31
CA ALA A 522 11.35 -26.04 -4.47
C ALA A 522 9.88 -26.33 -4.17
N GLU A 523 9.54 -26.74 -2.94
CA GLU A 523 8.16 -26.95 -2.55
C GLU A 523 7.42 -25.62 -2.42
N VAL A 524 8.09 -24.58 -1.88
CA VAL A 524 7.53 -23.22 -1.83
C VAL A 524 7.34 -22.67 -3.25
N ASP A 525 8.32 -22.82 -4.13
CA ASP A 525 8.21 -22.38 -5.53
C ASP A 525 7.02 -23.05 -6.22
N GLN A 526 6.87 -24.37 -6.06
CA GLN A 526 5.74 -25.11 -6.63
C GLN A 526 4.40 -24.60 -6.06
N LEU A 527 4.28 -24.46 -4.74
CA LEU A 527 3.05 -24.02 -4.10
C LEU A 527 2.67 -22.60 -4.49
N VAL A 528 3.64 -21.68 -4.64
CA VAL A 528 3.41 -20.32 -5.10
C VAL A 528 2.92 -20.32 -6.55
N ASP A 529 3.53 -21.12 -7.44
CA ASP A 529 3.09 -21.25 -8.83
C ASP A 529 1.69 -21.88 -8.96
N GLU A 530 1.40 -22.90 -8.15
CA GLU A 530 0.09 -23.58 -8.18
C GLU A 530 -1.03 -22.68 -7.64
N GLN A 531 -0.78 -21.95 -6.53
CA GLN A 531 -1.80 -21.10 -5.92
C GLN A 531 -2.20 -19.96 -6.87
N THR A 532 -1.28 -19.42 -7.69
CA THR A 532 -1.60 -18.36 -8.66
C THR A 532 -2.60 -18.81 -9.74
N ARG A 533 -2.70 -20.12 -9.97
CA ARG A 533 -3.55 -20.74 -10.99
C ARG A 533 -4.78 -21.45 -10.41
N THR A 534 -4.93 -21.47 -9.09
CA THR A 534 -5.99 -22.22 -8.41
C THR A 534 -7.18 -21.32 -8.14
N ALA A 535 -8.27 -21.50 -8.89
CA ALA A 535 -9.52 -20.77 -8.71
C ALA A 535 -10.32 -21.24 -7.46
N ASP A 536 -10.15 -22.47 -7.00
CA ASP A 536 -10.76 -23.01 -5.79
C ASP A 536 -10.11 -22.34 -4.56
N LEU A 537 -10.89 -21.50 -3.88
CA LEU A 537 -10.40 -20.69 -2.77
C LEU A 537 -9.91 -21.51 -1.57
N GLU A 538 -10.55 -22.64 -1.24
CA GLU A 538 -10.11 -23.48 -0.10
C GLU A 538 -8.81 -24.21 -0.42
N LYS A 539 -8.65 -24.73 -1.63
CA LYS A 539 -7.38 -25.32 -2.08
C LYS A 539 -6.27 -24.26 -2.10
N ARG A 540 -6.56 -23.07 -2.63
CA ARG A 540 -5.64 -21.95 -2.66
C ARG A 540 -5.20 -21.55 -1.26
N LYS A 541 -6.15 -21.42 -0.32
CA LYS A 541 -5.89 -21.14 1.10
C LYS A 541 -4.92 -22.15 1.70
N ALA A 542 -5.16 -23.45 1.48
CA ALA A 542 -4.28 -24.50 2.00
C ALA A 542 -2.84 -24.36 1.49
N MET A 543 -2.65 -24.03 0.19
CA MET A 543 -1.34 -23.80 -0.40
C MET A 543 -0.66 -22.57 0.22
N VAL A 544 -1.36 -21.44 0.32
CA VAL A 544 -0.88 -20.19 0.90
C VAL A 544 -0.46 -20.38 2.36
N GLN A 545 -1.29 -21.05 3.17
CA GLN A 545 -0.97 -21.36 4.56
C GLN A 545 0.24 -22.30 4.68
N LYS A 546 0.38 -23.25 3.77
CA LYS A 546 1.54 -24.15 3.72
C LYS A 546 2.82 -23.41 3.38
N VAL A 547 2.82 -22.50 2.39
CA VAL A 547 3.95 -21.60 2.11
C VAL A 547 4.35 -20.81 3.36
N ASN A 548 3.37 -20.20 4.02
CA ASN A 548 3.60 -19.42 5.23
C ASN A 548 4.24 -20.25 6.36
N LYS A 549 3.78 -21.48 6.53
CA LYS A 549 4.33 -22.42 7.52
C LYS A 549 5.76 -22.85 7.20
N ILE A 550 6.03 -23.26 5.96
CA ILE A 550 7.37 -23.71 5.53
C ILE A 550 8.38 -22.57 5.71
N THR A 551 8.07 -21.38 5.24
CA THR A 551 8.97 -20.21 5.31
C THR A 551 9.21 -19.74 6.73
N SER A 552 8.21 -19.87 7.59
CA SER A 552 8.33 -19.62 9.03
C SER A 552 9.27 -20.65 9.69
N ASP A 553 9.04 -21.94 9.46
CA ASP A 553 9.80 -23.01 10.11
C ASP A 553 11.25 -23.12 9.62
N LYS A 554 11.48 -22.82 8.34
CA LYS A 554 12.83 -22.75 7.73
C LYS A 554 13.54 -21.41 7.97
N VAL A 555 12.95 -20.51 8.75
CA VAL A 555 13.50 -19.20 9.11
C VAL A 555 13.99 -18.46 7.86
N ALA A 556 13.13 -18.31 6.85
CA ALA A 556 13.42 -17.52 5.65
C ALA A 556 13.84 -16.09 6.06
N SER A 557 13.15 -15.54 7.05
CA SER A 557 13.55 -14.34 7.80
C SER A 557 13.11 -14.46 9.27
N ALA A 558 13.62 -13.61 10.16
CA ALA A 558 13.03 -13.43 11.47
C ALA A 558 11.81 -12.50 11.35
N PHE A 559 10.61 -13.07 11.25
CA PHE A 559 9.37 -12.31 11.19
C PHE A 559 9.13 -11.58 12.51
N LEU A 560 8.74 -10.33 12.46
CA LEU A 560 8.59 -9.48 13.65
C LEU A 560 7.14 -9.16 13.96
N TYR A 561 6.45 -8.51 13.02
CA TYR A 561 5.09 -8.04 13.25
C TYR A 561 4.33 -7.81 11.94
N HIS A 562 3.02 -7.73 12.07
CA HIS A 562 2.10 -7.20 11.06
C HIS A 562 1.68 -5.79 11.50
N PRO A 563 1.71 -4.80 10.60
CA PRO A 563 1.26 -3.45 10.91
C PRO A 563 -0.25 -3.43 11.19
N ILE A 564 -0.68 -2.39 11.89
CA ILE A 564 -2.08 -2.01 12.01
C ILE A 564 -2.28 -0.66 11.33
N ASP A 565 -3.42 -0.50 10.67
CA ASP A 565 -3.85 0.78 10.15
C ASP A 565 -4.69 1.48 11.20
N ILE A 566 -4.45 2.77 11.38
CA ILE A 566 -5.12 3.57 12.40
C ILE A 566 -5.83 4.72 11.72
N VAL A 567 -7.14 4.80 11.94
CA VAL A 567 -7.99 5.93 11.55
C VAL A 567 -8.48 6.61 12.82
N VAL A 568 -8.24 7.90 12.94
CA VAL A 568 -8.74 8.69 14.07
C VAL A 568 -9.84 9.62 13.59
N HIS A 569 -10.94 9.65 14.31
CA HIS A 569 -12.05 10.53 13.99
C HIS A 569 -12.69 11.15 15.23
N ARG A 570 -13.43 12.22 15.03
CA ARG A 570 -14.21 12.86 16.09
C ARG A 570 -15.44 12.02 16.41
N LYS A 571 -15.97 12.15 17.65
CA LYS A 571 -17.12 11.38 18.14
C LYS A 571 -18.41 11.55 17.35
N GLU A 572 -18.58 12.72 16.73
CA GLU A 572 -19.74 12.97 15.85
C GLU A 572 -19.68 12.19 14.53
N VAL A 573 -18.52 11.60 14.18
CA VAL A 573 -18.38 10.72 13.02
C VAL A 573 -18.65 9.29 13.44
N ASN A 574 -19.63 8.65 12.82
CA ASN A 574 -19.80 7.22 12.92
C ASN A 574 -19.03 6.55 11.77
N PHE A 575 -17.89 5.97 12.11
CA PHE A 575 -17.01 5.26 11.19
C PHE A 575 -17.10 3.76 11.47
N PRO A 576 -17.74 2.97 10.58
CA PRO A 576 -17.93 1.53 10.82
C PRO A 576 -16.63 0.76 10.51
N ALA A 577 -15.70 0.77 11.47
CA ALA A 577 -14.34 0.21 11.33
C ALA A 577 -14.34 -1.26 10.89
N GLU A 578 -15.31 -2.07 11.34
CA GLU A 578 -15.45 -3.50 11.01
C GLU A 578 -15.84 -3.76 9.55
N SER A 579 -16.36 -2.72 8.85
CA SER A 579 -16.72 -2.80 7.43
C SER A 579 -15.70 -2.12 6.52
N GLN A 580 -14.61 -1.60 7.09
CA GLN A 580 -13.53 -1.01 6.30
C GLN A 580 -12.63 -2.08 5.70
N ILE A 581 -12.21 -1.86 4.48
CA ILE A 581 -11.20 -2.66 3.82
C ILE A 581 -9.84 -2.23 4.41
N PRO A 582 -9.00 -3.18 4.87
CA PRO A 582 -7.66 -2.85 5.36
C PRO A 582 -6.86 -2.00 4.37
N GLY A 583 -6.26 -0.90 4.86
CA GLY A 583 -5.51 0.03 4.02
C GLY A 583 -6.36 1.02 3.21
N LEU A 584 -7.70 0.98 3.33
CA LEU A 584 -8.61 1.90 2.67
C LEU A 584 -9.47 2.68 3.68
N VAL A 585 -9.98 3.83 3.24
CA VAL A 585 -10.96 4.62 4.00
C VAL A 585 -12.20 4.78 3.10
N ASP A 586 -13.11 3.81 3.21
CA ASP A 586 -14.38 3.80 2.49
C ASP A 586 -15.37 4.76 3.18
N MET A 587 -15.76 5.82 2.49
CA MET A 587 -16.59 6.87 3.08
C MET A 587 -18.08 6.73 2.78
N ASP A 588 -18.47 5.76 1.96
CA ASP A 588 -19.85 5.56 1.53
C ASP A 588 -20.80 5.10 2.65
N ARG A 589 -20.26 4.54 3.74
CA ARG A 589 -20.98 4.08 4.93
C ARG A 589 -20.82 4.99 6.14
N VAL A 590 -19.95 5.99 6.03
CA VAL A 590 -19.72 6.96 7.12
C VAL A 590 -20.91 7.89 7.28
N THR A 591 -21.21 8.28 8.52
CA THR A 591 -22.21 9.30 8.84
C THR A 591 -21.65 10.33 9.80
N VAL A 592 -22.21 11.53 9.79
CA VAL A 592 -21.90 12.61 10.74
C VAL A 592 -23.20 13.01 11.43
N SER A 593 -23.18 13.04 12.78
CA SER A 593 -24.35 13.41 13.62
C SER A 593 -24.36 14.89 14.00
#